data_9bbd81e8a7bfbbfcaa0608f163ce6109
#
_entry.id   9bbd81e8a7bfbbfcaa0608f163ce6109
#
_cell.length_a   1.000
_cell.length_b   1.000
_cell.length_c   1.000
_cell.angle_alpha   90.00
_cell.angle_beta   90.00
_cell.angle_gamma   90.00
#
_symmetry.space_group_name_H-M   'P 1'
#
loop_
_entity.id
_entity.type
_entity.pdbx_description
1 polymer ?
#
loop_
_entity_poly.entity_id
_entity_poly.type
_entity_poly.pdbx_seq_one_letter_code
_entity_poly.pdbx_strand_id
1 'polypeptide(L)' 'MQCPNGCQSLMEERKEEKIFHRNGQPVVISDLTIYVCPNCGQESMPMSSARIVEDILNGKVKPSGKFTAELYEISSEG' A
#
# COMPACT_ATOMS: atom_id res chain seq x y z
N MET A 1 -17.78 3.74 4.50
CA MET A 1 -17.65 3.29 3.10
C MET A 1 -18.12 1.86 2.97
N GLN A 2 -18.97 1.58 2.02
CA GLN A 2 -19.42 0.22 1.78
C GLN A 2 -18.45 -0.51 0.85
N CYS A 3 -18.38 -1.82 1.01
CA CYS A 3 -17.52 -2.65 0.18
C CYS A 3 -17.97 -2.61 -1.29
N PRO A 4 -17.07 -2.30 -2.23
CA PRO A 4 -17.44 -2.24 -3.65
C PRO A 4 -17.79 -3.59 -4.27
N ASN A 5 -17.47 -4.70 -3.59
CA ASN A 5 -17.82 -6.04 -4.06
C ASN A 5 -19.24 -6.46 -3.68
N GLY A 6 -20.05 -5.54 -3.14
CA GLY A 6 -21.43 -5.85 -2.79
C GLY A 6 -21.62 -6.46 -1.42
N CYS A 7 -20.58 -6.56 -0.60
CA CYS A 7 -20.73 -6.98 0.78
C CYS A 7 -21.53 -5.92 1.54
N GLN A 8 -22.40 -6.36 2.46
CA GLN A 8 -23.19 -5.43 3.24
C GLN A 8 -22.42 -4.84 4.42
N SER A 9 -21.20 -5.28 4.62
CA SER A 9 -20.35 -4.79 5.70
C SER A 9 -19.75 -3.45 5.34
N LEU A 10 -19.58 -2.59 6.36
CA LEU A 10 -18.84 -1.35 6.18
C LEU A 10 -17.35 -1.68 6.20
N MET A 11 -16.59 -0.97 5.38
CA MET A 11 -15.15 -1.14 5.36
C MET A 11 -14.51 -0.51 6.59
N GLU A 12 -13.45 -1.13 7.08
CA GLU A 12 -12.71 -0.66 8.24
C GLU A 12 -11.51 0.16 7.81
N GLU A 13 -11.29 1.29 8.49
CA GLU A 13 -10.09 2.08 8.29
C GLU A 13 -8.92 1.41 8.97
N ARG A 14 -7.82 1.24 8.27
CA ARG A 14 -6.59 0.68 8.81
C ARG A 14 -5.40 1.48 8.35
N LYS A 15 -4.34 1.47 9.15
CA LYS A 15 -3.06 2.03 8.75
C LYS A 15 -2.11 0.89 8.50
N GLU A 16 -1.57 0.84 7.29
CA GLU A 16 -0.71 -0.26 6.89
C GLU A 16 0.54 0.24 6.18
N GLU A 17 1.58 -0.57 6.24
CA GLU A 17 2.78 -0.33 5.48
C GLU A 17 2.61 -0.98 4.11
N LYS A 18 2.87 -0.21 3.07
CA LYS A 18 2.77 -0.70 1.69
C LYS A 18 4.09 -0.46 0.97
N ILE A 19 4.42 -1.36 0.08
CA ILE A 19 5.65 -1.27 -0.72
C ILE A 19 5.26 -1.05 -2.16
N PHE A 20 5.80 0.03 -2.73
CA PHE A 20 5.63 0.36 -4.13
C PHE A 20 7.00 0.33 -4.80
N HIS A 21 7.02 0.39 -6.12
CA HIS A 21 8.27 0.41 -6.87
C HIS A 21 8.31 1.64 -7.77
N ARG A 22 9.47 2.29 -7.77
CA ARG A 22 9.74 3.42 -8.64
C ARG A 22 11.10 3.21 -9.27
N ASN A 23 11.13 3.14 -10.61
CA ASN A 23 12.38 2.90 -11.36
C ASN A 23 13.13 1.65 -10.87
N GLY A 24 12.37 0.60 -10.53
CA GLY A 24 12.95 -0.64 -10.06
C GLY A 24 13.38 -0.64 -8.60
N GLN A 25 13.19 0.47 -7.89
CA GLN A 25 13.57 0.58 -6.48
C GLN A 25 12.34 0.49 -5.59
N PRO A 26 12.42 -0.22 -4.47
CA PRO A 26 11.30 -0.30 -3.55
C PRO A 26 11.12 1.02 -2.80
N VAL A 27 9.87 1.43 -2.66
CA VAL A 27 9.48 2.60 -1.88
C VAL A 27 8.52 2.12 -0.81
N VAL A 28 8.89 2.27 0.46
CA VAL A 28 8.06 1.84 1.58
C VAL A 28 7.31 3.04 2.12
N ILE A 29 6.00 2.92 2.20
CA ILE A 29 5.14 3.95 2.78
C ILE A 29 4.50 3.37 4.02
N SER A 30 4.87 3.92 5.18
CA SER A 30 4.34 3.48 6.47
C SER A 30 3.10 4.28 6.84
N ASP A 31 2.23 3.67 7.65
CA ASP A 31 1.03 4.32 8.18
C ASP A 31 0.11 4.87 7.10
N LEU A 32 0.05 4.18 5.97
CA LEU A 32 -0.85 4.57 4.90
C LEU A 32 -2.28 4.17 5.25
N THR A 33 -3.21 5.12 5.18
CA THR A 33 -4.60 4.84 5.48
C THR A 33 -5.26 4.11 4.32
N ILE A 34 -5.82 2.95 4.61
CA ILE A 34 -6.59 2.17 3.64
C ILE A 34 -7.89 1.70 4.29
N TYR A 35 -8.83 1.29 3.47
CA TYR A 35 -10.07 0.69 3.93
C TYR A 35 -10.09 -0.77 3.52
N VAL A 36 -10.49 -1.64 4.45
CA VAL A 36 -10.53 -3.08 4.23
C VAL A 36 -11.89 -3.61 4.61
N CYS A 37 -12.48 -4.41 3.73
CA CYS A 37 -13.73 -5.08 4.04
C CYS A 37 -13.46 -6.26 4.98
N PRO A 38 -14.06 -6.29 6.19
CA PRO A 38 -13.81 -7.40 7.11
C PRO A 38 -14.39 -8.72 6.64
N ASN A 39 -15.30 -8.67 5.68
CA ASN A 39 -15.95 -9.87 5.19
C ASN A 39 -15.20 -10.54 4.03
N CYS A 40 -14.79 -9.78 3.03
CA CYS A 40 -14.15 -10.34 1.85
C CYS A 40 -12.69 -9.96 1.67
N GLY A 41 -12.17 -9.06 2.52
CA GLY A 41 -10.77 -8.64 2.44
C GLY A 41 -10.48 -7.62 1.35
N GLN A 42 -11.50 -7.13 0.64
CA GLN A 42 -11.30 -6.13 -0.40
C GLN A 42 -10.69 -4.87 0.20
N GLU A 43 -9.64 -4.36 -0.44
CA GLU A 43 -8.99 -3.14 -0.01
C GLU A 43 -9.38 -2.00 -0.93
N SER A 44 -9.49 -0.81 -0.34
CA SER A 44 -9.78 0.40 -1.09
C SER A 44 -8.93 1.54 -0.52
N MET A 45 -8.36 2.34 -1.40
CA MET A 45 -7.53 3.46 -0.99
C MET A 45 -8.32 4.75 -1.19
N PRO A 46 -8.50 5.57 -0.12
CA PRO A 46 -9.19 6.85 -0.28
C PRO A 46 -8.35 7.81 -1.11
N MET A 47 -9.01 8.81 -1.70
CA MET A 47 -8.34 9.76 -2.58
C MET A 47 -7.18 10.49 -1.88
N SER A 48 -7.33 10.80 -0.60
CA SER A 48 -6.27 11.47 0.16
C SER A 48 -5.01 10.61 0.23
N SER A 49 -5.16 9.30 0.45
CA SER A 49 -4.03 8.38 0.47
C SER A 49 -3.43 8.20 -0.92
N ALA A 50 -4.28 8.11 -1.94
CA ALA A 50 -3.81 7.98 -3.32
C ALA A 50 -2.96 9.18 -3.73
N ARG A 51 -3.33 10.39 -3.31
CA ARG A 51 -2.55 11.59 -3.59
C ARG A 51 -1.20 11.57 -2.89
N ILE A 52 -1.16 11.09 -1.66
CA ILE A 52 0.10 10.96 -0.92
C ILE A 52 1.04 10.00 -1.63
N VAL A 53 0.52 8.85 -2.05
CA VAL A 53 1.30 7.87 -2.79
C VAL A 53 1.83 8.48 -4.09
N GLU A 54 0.98 9.16 -4.83
CA GLU A 54 1.35 9.80 -6.08
C GLU A 54 2.46 10.84 -5.88
N ASP A 55 2.33 11.69 -4.87
CA ASP A 55 3.33 12.71 -4.57
C ASP A 55 4.68 12.09 -4.20
N ILE A 56 4.66 11.02 -3.43
CA ILE A 56 5.88 10.31 -3.05
C ILE A 56 6.54 9.69 -4.28
N LEU A 57 5.76 9.03 -5.13
CA LEU A 57 6.28 8.37 -6.32
C LEU A 57 6.78 9.37 -7.36
N ASN A 58 6.24 10.58 -7.36
CA ASN A 58 6.68 11.65 -8.25
C ASN A 58 7.85 12.47 -7.69
N GLY A 59 8.35 12.10 -6.51
CA GLY A 59 9.51 12.77 -5.91
C GLY A 59 9.20 14.12 -5.27
N LYS A 60 7.93 14.41 -5.02
CA LYS A 60 7.52 15.67 -4.41
C LYS A 60 7.72 15.69 -2.89
N VAL A 61 7.90 14.53 -2.30
CA VAL A 61 8.07 14.39 -0.86
C VAL A 61 9.43 13.78 -0.59
N LYS A 62 10.16 14.36 0.35
CA LYS A 62 11.47 13.83 0.73
C LYS A 62 11.29 12.60 1.62
N PRO A 63 12.10 11.55 1.43
CA PRO A 63 12.03 10.38 2.30
C PRO A 63 12.46 10.74 3.71
N SER A 64 11.81 10.12 4.71
CA SER A 64 12.17 10.30 6.11
C SER A 64 13.36 9.43 6.51
N GLY A 65 13.74 8.48 5.66
CA GLY A 65 14.86 7.58 5.91
C GLY A 65 15.07 6.66 4.74
N LYS A 66 16.04 5.78 4.87
CA LYS A 66 16.30 4.78 3.84
C LYS A 66 15.92 3.41 4.36
N PHE A 67 15.37 2.62 3.47
CA PHE A 67 15.00 1.25 3.73
C PHE A 67 15.93 0.33 2.96
N THR A 68 16.55 -0.62 3.68
CA THR A 68 17.39 -1.64 3.07
C THR A 68 16.79 -3.00 3.36
N ALA A 69 16.53 -3.77 2.32
CA ALA A 69 15.94 -5.08 2.46
C ALA A 69 16.87 -6.14 1.90
N GLU A 70 16.86 -7.32 2.52
CA GLU A 70 17.57 -8.46 2.00
C GLU A 70 16.68 -9.15 0.96
N LEU A 71 17.30 -9.50 -0.15
CA LEU A 71 16.60 -10.20 -1.22
C LEU A 71 17.00 -11.66 -1.20
N TYR A 72 16.01 -12.52 -1.11
CA TYR A 72 16.20 -13.96 -1.21
C TYR A 72 15.49 -14.45 -2.46
N GLU A 73 16.26 -15.02 -3.36
CA GLU A 73 15.70 -15.62 -4.56
C GLU A 73 15.59 -17.10 -4.36
N ILE A 74 14.39 -17.62 -4.57
CA ILE A 74 14.18 -19.05 -4.51
C ILE A 74 14.39 -19.62 -5.90
N SER A 75 15.45 -20.39 -6.05
CA SER A 75 15.72 -21.05 -7.31
C SER A 75 14.74 -22.18 -7.50
N SER A 76 14.00 -22.16 -8.58
CA SER A 76 13.04 -23.22 -8.87
C SER A 76 13.70 -24.32 -9.67
N GLU A 77 14.80 -24.81 -9.20
CA GLU A 77 15.43 -25.94 -9.81
C GLU A 77 14.66 -27.18 -9.48
N GLY A 78 13.70 -27.32 -10.19
CA GLY A 78 12.85 -28.43 -9.97
C GLY A 78 13.13 -29.60 -10.59
#